data_e2f62db1b2f2330c4038184c23d8b544
#
_entry.id   e2f62db1b2f2330c4038184c23d8b544
#
_cell.length_a   1.000
_cell.length_b   1.000
_cell.length_c   1.000
_cell.angle_alpha   90.00
_cell.angle_beta   90.00
_cell.angle_gamma   90.00
#
_symmetry.space_group_name_H-M   'P 1'
#
loop_
_entity.id
_entity.type
_entity.pdbx_description
1 polymer ?
#
loop_
_entity_poly.entity_id
_entity_poly.type
_entity_poly.pdbx_seq_one_letter_code
_entity_poly.pdbx_strand_id
1 'polypeptide(L)'
;HLSLRRQRQMCIRDRAKESIKRSNISPEEIGHAVFGNVIHTEPRDMYVSRVIALNSGLNKDSCALTVNRLCGSGLQAIVSASQLILLGDTEIALAGGVEVMSSGTHVVKGFRWGNRMGDSKVFDMMLGALHDPFGHGHMGITAENISERYQIDRSKQDEFALNSQTRAKEAIEKGLFKEQITPIEIKSRKGINIFDTDEHPKYDTTIESLSNLKTVFKNDGSVTAGNASGINDGASALVLANEKQAKKGKPMAKIISYGFGAVSYTHLTLPTKA
;
A
#
# COMPACT_ATOMS: atom_id res chain seq x y z
N HIS A 1 22.64 -3.18 -1.70
CA HIS A 1 21.49 -2.32 -2.03
C HIS A 1 20.83 -2.66 -3.39
N LEU A 2 21.58 -2.95 -4.45
CA LEU A 2 21.00 -3.33 -5.77
C LEU A 2 20.28 -4.69 -5.76
N SER A 3 20.71 -5.63 -4.92
CA SER A 3 20.04 -6.93 -4.76
C SER A 3 18.67 -6.80 -4.10
N LEU A 4 18.52 -5.91 -3.13
CA LEU A 4 17.24 -5.63 -2.45
C LEU A 4 16.20 -5.02 -3.39
N ARG A 5 16.61 -4.12 -4.31
CA ARG A 5 15.70 -3.53 -5.32
C ARG A 5 15.11 -4.57 -6.27
N ARG A 6 15.89 -5.52 -6.78
CA ARG A 6 15.39 -6.63 -7.60
C ARG A 6 14.48 -7.57 -6.82
N GLN A 7 14.74 -7.77 -5.55
CA GLN A 7 13.95 -8.63 -4.68
C GLN A 7 12.55 -8.06 -4.41
N ARG A 8 12.39 -6.73 -4.29
CA ARG A 8 11.10 -6.07 -4.01
C ARG A 8 10.11 -6.17 -5.16
N GLN A 9 10.56 -6.06 -6.41
CA GLN A 9 9.70 -6.35 -7.58
C GLN A 9 9.35 -7.84 -7.71
N MET A 10 10.19 -8.72 -7.20
CA MET A 10 9.86 -10.14 -7.06
C MET A 10 8.74 -10.35 -6.05
N CYS A 11 8.64 -9.52 -5.01
CA CYS A 11 7.63 -9.67 -3.97
C CYS A 11 6.21 -9.62 -4.51
N ILE A 12 5.86 -8.61 -5.31
CA ILE A 12 4.48 -8.50 -5.85
C ILE A 12 4.18 -9.62 -6.85
N ARG A 13 5.13 -10.01 -7.70
CA ARG A 13 4.99 -11.16 -8.59
C ARG A 13 4.67 -12.43 -7.80
N ASP A 14 5.39 -12.67 -6.71
CA ASP A 14 5.25 -13.89 -5.92
C ASP A 14 3.91 -13.89 -5.16
N ARG A 15 3.40 -12.73 -4.71
CA ARG A 15 2.03 -12.58 -4.17
C ARG A 15 0.98 -12.87 -5.24
N ALA A 16 1.15 -12.29 -6.42
CA ALA A 16 0.25 -12.53 -7.53
C ALA A 16 0.19 -14.01 -7.91
N LYS A 17 1.34 -14.68 -8.04
CA LYS A 17 1.41 -16.12 -8.29
C LYS A 17 0.75 -16.94 -7.19
N GLU A 18 1.01 -16.60 -5.92
CA GLU A 18 0.42 -17.33 -4.81
C GLU A 18 -1.09 -17.10 -4.72
N SER A 19 -1.60 -15.89 -4.98
CA SER A 19 -3.04 -15.63 -5.00
C SER A 19 -3.73 -16.41 -6.13
N ILE A 20 -3.12 -16.48 -7.31
CA ILE A 20 -3.62 -17.28 -8.44
C ILE A 20 -3.66 -18.76 -8.05
N LYS A 21 -2.56 -19.30 -7.51
CA LYS A 21 -2.48 -20.69 -7.05
C LYS A 21 -3.57 -21.01 -6.01
N ARG A 22 -3.77 -20.15 -5.01
CA ARG A 22 -4.79 -20.31 -3.96
C ARG A 22 -6.22 -20.24 -4.49
N SER A 23 -6.44 -19.49 -5.57
CA SER A 23 -7.76 -19.37 -6.19
C SER A 23 -8.18 -20.62 -6.97
N ASN A 24 -7.27 -21.55 -7.25
CA ASN A 24 -7.48 -22.72 -8.12
C ASN A 24 -7.95 -22.34 -9.54
N ILE A 25 -7.50 -21.18 -10.02
CA ILE A 25 -7.76 -20.65 -11.36
C ILE A 25 -6.46 -20.70 -12.16
N SER A 26 -6.54 -21.09 -13.43
CA SER A 26 -5.37 -21.04 -14.30
C SER A 26 -5.01 -19.58 -14.64
N PRO A 27 -3.71 -19.21 -14.60
CA PRO A 27 -3.30 -17.83 -14.92
C PRO A 27 -3.73 -17.39 -16.32
N GLU A 28 -3.85 -18.32 -17.28
CA GLU A 28 -4.28 -18.06 -18.66
C GLU A 28 -5.77 -17.65 -18.76
N GLU A 29 -6.58 -17.97 -17.74
CA GLU A 29 -8.00 -17.59 -17.68
C GLU A 29 -8.21 -16.14 -17.18
N ILE A 30 -7.17 -15.49 -16.66
CA ILE A 30 -7.24 -14.15 -16.12
C ILE A 30 -7.08 -13.15 -17.25
N GLY A 31 -8.17 -12.48 -17.62
CA GLY A 31 -8.18 -11.55 -18.75
C GLY A 31 -7.67 -10.16 -18.42
N HIS A 32 -7.61 -9.75 -17.15
CA HIS A 32 -7.22 -8.40 -16.77
C HIS A 32 -6.45 -8.36 -15.45
N ALA A 33 -5.46 -7.45 -15.35
CA ALA A 33 -4.73 -7.17 -14.11
C ALA A 33 -4.83 -5.68 -13.75
N VAL A 34 -5.23 -5.36 -12.52
CA VAL A 34 -5.31 -3.98 -12.02
C VAL A 34 -4.52 -3.85 -10.74
N PHE A 35 -3.52 -2.97 -10.72
CA PHE A 35 -2.71 -2.74 -9.52
C PHE A 35 -2.58 -1.26 -9.19
N GLY A 36 -2.66 -0.95 -7.89
CA GLY A 36 -2.37 0.36 -7.35
C GLY A 36 -0.87 0.56 -7.17
N ASN A 37 -0.37 1.70 -7.61
CA ASN A 37 0.98 2.19 -7.32
C ASN A 37 0.97 3.72 -7.38
N VAL A 38 1.57 4.37 -6.39
CA VAL A 38 1.57 5.84 -6.26
C VAL A 38 2.91 6.43 -6.66
N ILE A 39 4.00 5.92 -6.09
CA ILE A 39 5.34 6.46 -6.28
C ILE A 39 6.16 5.49 -7.14
N HIS A 40 6.46 5.88 -8.37
CA HIS A 40 7.33 5.11 -9.21
C HIS A 40 8.78 5.26 -8.74
N THR A 41 9.43 4.16 -8.44
CA THR A 41 10.81 4.11 -7.95
C THR A 41 11.82 3.86 -9.07
N GLU A 42 11.34 3.39 -10.22
CA GLU A 42 12.12 3.20 -11.44
C GLU A 42 11.20 3.32 -12.69
N PRO A 43 11.74 3.53 -13.89
CA PRO A 43 10.94 3.69 -15.13
C PRO A 43 9.98 2.51 -15.41
N ARG A 44 10.33 1.32 -14.96
CA ARG A 44 9.52 0.11 -15.16
C ARG A 44 8.23 0.12 -14.36
N ASP A 45 8.15 0.88 -13.28
CA ASP A 45 6.97 0.96 -12.40
C ASP A 45 5.78 1.63 -13.11
N MET A 46 6.01 2.42 -14.15
CA MET A 46 4.94 2.92 -15.03
C MET A 46 4.13 1.79 -15.68
N TYR A 47 4.71 0.60 -15.80
CA TYR A 47 4.10 -0.60 -16.37
C TYR A 47 3.83 -1.67 -15.31
N VAL A 48 3.77 -1.32 -14.04
CA VAL A 48 3.80 -2.30 -12.93
C VAL A 48 2.73 -3.38 -13.08
N SER A 49 1.51 -3.02 -13.40
CA SER A 49 0.41 -4.00 -13.59
C SER A 49 0.69 -4.98 -14.73
N ARG A 50 1.23 -4.47 -15.85
CA ARG A 50 1.61 -5.32 -16.98
C ARG A 50 2.77 -6.23 -16.66
N VAL A 51 3.75 -5.72 -15.95
CA VAL A 51 4.92 -6.49 -15.48
C VAL A 51 4.47 -7.63 -14.56
N ILE A 52 3.56 -7.34 -13.64
CA ILE A 52 2.99 -8.34 -12.73
C ILE A 52 2.21 -9.39 -13.52
N ALA A 53 1.32 -8.97 -14.40
CA ALA A 53 0.49 -9.87 -15.21
C ALA A 53 1.35 -10.92 -15.93
N LEU A 54 2.30 -10.48 -16.75
CA LEU A 54 3.14 -11.38 -17.54
C LEU A 54 4.05 -12.25 -16.67
N ASN A 55 4.64 -11.68 -15.61
CA ASN A 55 5.52 -12.44 -14.71
C ASN A 55 4.76 -13.44 -13.83
N SER A 56 3.44 -13.27 -13.70
CA SER A 56 2.56 -14.20 -12.95
C SER A 56 1.96 -15.29 -13.81
N GLY A 57 2.21 -15.27 -15.12
CA GLY A 57 1.79 -16.30 -16.04
C GLY A 57 0.51 -15.99 -16.83
N LEU A 58 -0.01 -14.78 -16.74
CA LEU A 58 -1.16 -14.36 -17.55
C LEU A 58 -0.78 -14.36 -19.04
N ASN A 59 -1.78 -14.58 -19.89
CA ASN A 59 -1.60 -14.51 -21.33
C ASN A 59 -1.10 -13.15 -21.80
N LYS A 60 -0.41 -13.13 -22.94
CA LYS A 60 0.03 -11.87 -23.57
C LYS A 60 -1.13 -10.98 -23.99
N ASP A 61 -2.28 -11.57 -24.23
CA ASP A 61 -3.51 -10.86 -24.62
C ASP A 61 -4.28 -10.27 -23.42
N SER A 62 -3.91 -10.65 -22.19
CA SER A 62 -4.47 -10.06 -20.98
C SER A 62 -4.17 -8.57 -20.93
N CYS A 63 -5.18 -7.76 -20.58
CA CYS A 63 -5.01 -6.31 -20.39
C CYS A 63 -4.46 -6.00 -19.01
N ALA A 64 -3.88 -4.80 -18.85
CA ALA A 64 -3.38 -4.35 -17.56
C ALA A 64 -3.59 -2.85 -17.36
N LEU A 65 -3.97 -2.45 -16.14
CA LEU A 65 -4.23 -1.07 -15.75
C LEU A 65 -3.53 -0.76 -14.43
N THR A 66 -2.68 0.26 -14.41
CA THR A 66 -2.12 0.79 -13.17
C THR A 66 -2.95 1.99 -12.73
N VAL A 67 -3.38 2.00 -11.46
CA VAL A 67 -4.23 3.05 -10.90
C VAL A 67 -3.51 3.78 -9.77
N ASN A 68 -3.75 5.09 -9.71
CA ASN A 68 -3.31 5.94 -8.62
C ASN A 68 -4.49 6.73 -8.06
N ARG A 69 -4.87 6.41 -6.83
CA ARG A 69 -5.80 7.16 -5.97
C ARG A 69 -5.14 7.36 -4.61
N LEU A 70 -3.85 7.69 -4.60
CA LEU A 70 -3.03 7.79 -3.39
C LEU A 70 -3.25 6.58 -2.46
N CYS A 71 -3.44 6.80 -1.16
CA CYS A 71 -3.62 5.72 -0.17
C CYS A 71 -4.79 4.76 -0.49
N GLY A 72 -5.77 5.17 -1.30
CA GLY A 72 -6.89 4.36 -1.77
C GLY A 72 -6.62 3.50 -3.01
N SER A 73 -5.40 3.50 -3.56
CA SER A 73 -5.09 2.85 -4.85
C SER A 73 -5.33 1.35 -4.86
N GLY A 74 -4.97 0.65 -3.78
CA GLY A 74 -5.19 -0.80 -3.69
C GLY A 74 -6.68 -1.16 -3.70
N LEU A 75 -7.50 -0.43 -2.93
CA LEU A 75 -8.95 -0.62 -2.94
C LEU A 75 -9.56 -0.20 -4.28
N GLN A 76 -9.05 0.89 -4.90
CA GLN A 76 -9.47 1.29 -6.26
C GLN A 76 -9.18 0.20 -7.29
N ALA A 77 -8.05 -0.48 -7.19
CA ALA A 77 -7.71 -1.58 -8.08
C ALA A 77 -8.76 -2.71 -8.00
N ILE A 78 -9.20 -3.06 -6.80
CA ILE A 78 -10.28 -4.03 -6.56
C ILE A 78 -11.59 -3.56 -7.19
N VAL A 79 -11.98 -2.30 -6.96
CA VAL A 79 -13.20 -1.72 -7.52
C VAL A 79 -13.14 -1.70 -9.05
N SER A 80 -12.05 -1.24 -9.64
CA SER A 80 -11.88 -1.19 -11.09
C SER A 80 -11.92 -2.59 -11.72
N ALA A 81 -11.26 -3.58 -11.11
CA ALA A 81 -11.34 -4.97 -11.56
C ALA A 81 -12.76 -5.54 -11.44
N SER A 82 -13.49 -5.20 -10.37
CA SER A 82 -14.91 -5.58 -10.19
C SER A 82 -15.80 -4.97 -11.28
N GLN A 83 -15.55 -3.70 -11.63
CA GLN A 83 -16.29 -3.02 -12.69
C GLN A 83 -16.08 -3.69 -14.05
N LEU A 84 -14.85 -4.08 -14.40
CA LEU A 84 -14.55 -4.82 -15.64
C LEU A 84 -15.28 -6.17 -15.68
N ILE A 85 -15.38 -6.86 -14.55
CA ILE A 85 -16.13 -8.12 -14.46
C ILE A 85 -17.65 -7.87 -14.60
N LEU A 86 -18.17 -6.84 -13.96
CA LEU A 86 -19.60 -6.48 -14.03
C LEU A 86 -20.04 -6.04 -15.44
N LEU A 87 -19.15 -5.36 -16.17
CA LEU A 87 -19.38 -4.94 -17.56
C LEU A 87 -19.20 -6.08 -18.57
N GLY A 88 -18.62 -7.20 -18.15
CA GLY A 88 -18.38 -8.34 -19.03
C GLY A 88 -17.09 -8.26 -19.85
N ASP A 89 -16.23 -7.28 -19.57
CA ASP A 89 -14.93 -7.13 -20.25
C ASP A 89 -13.98 -8.29 -19.91
N THR A 90 -14.15 -8.90 -18.75
CA THR A 90 -13.45 -10.13 -18.33
C THR A 90 -14.30 -10.91 -17.32
N GLU A 91 -14.15 -12.22 -17.25
CA GLU A 91 -14.79 -13.04 -16.21
C GLU A 91 -13.94 -13.15 -14.95
N ILE A 92 -12.61 -12.98 -15.06
CA ILE A 92 -11.63 -13.12 -13.99
C ILE A 92 -10.59 -12.00 -14.10
N ALA A 93 -10.29 -11.37 -12.99
CA ALA A 93 -9.27 -10.33 -12.90
C ALA A 93 -8.33 -10.56 -11.70
N LEU A 94 -7.07 -10.16 -11.88
CA LEU A 94 -6.08 -10.07 -10.81
C LEU A 94 -6.02 -8.61 -10.33
N ALA A 95 -6.16 -8.38 -9.03
CA ALA A 95 -6.10 -7.04 -8.46
C ALA A 95 -5.16 -6.97 -7.26
N GLY A 96 -4.66 -5.78 -6.97
CA GLY A 96 -3.80 -5.59 -5.82
C GLY A 96 -3.14 -4.22 -5.75
N GLY A 97 -2.06 -4.14 -5.00
CA GLY A 97 -1.25 -2.94 -4.89
C GLY A 97 0.18 -3.26 -4.50
N VAL A 98 1.06 -2.37 -4.85
CA VAL A 98 2.48 -2.43 -4.48
C VAL A 98 3.01 -1.02 -4.25
N GLU A 99 3.73 -0.85 -3.15
CA GLU A 99 4.43 0.41 -2.86
C GLU A 99 5.80 0.12 -2.26
N VAL A 100 6.80 0.87 -2.67
CA VAL A 100 8.17 0.75 -2.17
C VAL A 100 8.61 2.13 -1.68
N MET A 101 8.05 2.56 -0.56
CA MET A 101 8.28 3.90 -0.01
C MET A 101 9.75 4.14 0.35
N SER A 102 10.45 3.09 0.81
CA SER A 102 11.89 3.16 1.14
C SER A 102 12.79 3.47 -0.07
N SER A 103 12.24 3.42 -1.28
CA SER A 103 12.96 3.73 -2.54
C SER A 103 12.32 4.89 -3.29
N GLY A 104 11.52 5.71 -2.60
CA GLY A 104 10.93 6.92 -3.17
C GLY A 104 11.95 7.75 -3.94
N THR A 105 11.60 8.16 -5.15
CA THR A 105 12.51 8.89 -6.04
C THR A 105 12.61 10.36 -5.67
N HIS A 106 13.75 10.95 -5.99
CA HIS A 106 13.89 12.39 -5.99
C HIS A 106 13.89 12.89 -7.44
N VAL A 107 13.23 14.00 -7.69
CA VAL A 107 13.12 14.60 -9.03
C VAL A 107 13.71 15.99 -9.06
N VAL A 108 14.32 16.31 -10.20
CA VAL A 108 14.84 17.65 -10.51
C VAL A 108 14.07 18.18 -11.71
N LYS A 109 13.43 19.33 -11.53
CA LYS A 109 12.68 19.99 -12.62
C LYS A 109 13.63 20.74 -13.56
N GLY A 110 13.26 20.82 -14.84
CA GLY A 110 13.98 21.63 -15.83
C GLY A 110 15.17 20.94 -16.50
N PHE A 111 15.68 19.83 -16.00
CA PHE A 111 16.86 19.15 -16.53
C PHE A 111 16.74 18.73 -18.00
N ARG A 112 15.55 18.47 -18.51
CA ARG A 112 15.32 18.15 -19.92
C ARG A 112 15.72 19.30 -20.85
N TRP A 113 15.58 20.52 -20.39
CA TRP A 113 15.90 21.73 -21.15
C TRP A 113 17.23 22.36 -20.76
N GLY A 114 17.94 21.75 -19.84
CA GLY A 114 19.19 22.26 -19.27
C GLY A 114 18.96 23.29 -18.18
N ASN A 115 19.91 23.38 -17.25
CA ASN A 115 19.95 24.40 -16.22
C ASN A 115 21.05 25.39 -16.57
N ARG A 116 20.67 26.60 -17.02
CA ARG A 116 21.63 27.55 -17.58
C ARG A 116 22.51 28.18 -16.52
N MET A 117 21.96 28.60 -15.39
CA MET A 117 22.67 29.27 -14.31
C MET A 117 21.89 29.16 -13.00
N GLY A 118 22.59 29.01 -11.88
CA GLY A 118 22.03 28.89 -10.53
C GLY A 118 21.73 27.43 -10.11
N ASP A 119 21.28 27.30 -8.87
CA ASP A 119 21.03 26.01 -8.24
C ASP A 119 19.74 25.37 -8.73
N SER A 120 19.70 24.03 -8.73
CA SER A 120 18.50 23.24 -8.97
C SER A 120 17.97 22.66 -7.66
N LYS A 121 16.66 22.75 -7.44
CA LYS A 121 15.98 22.10 -6.32
C LYS A 121 15.73 20.62 -6.64
N VAL A 122 16.02 19.78 -5.67
CA VAL A 122 15.71 18.35 -5.67
C VAL A 122 14.46 18.14 -4.83
N PHE A 123 13.43 17.50 -5.38
CA PHE A 123 12.16 17.28 -4.70
C PHE A 123 12.04 15.80 -4.34
N ASP A 124 11.77 15.51 -3.08
CA ASP A 124 11.42 14.18 -2.59
C ASP A 124 9.98 13.85 -2.98
N MET A 125 9.78 12.85 -3.85
CA MET A 125 8.46 12.46 -4.33
C MET A 125 7.64 11.75 -3.26
N MET A 126 8.27 11.13 -2.26
CA MET A 126 7.56 10.55 -1.12
C MET A 126 6.95 11.64 -0.24
N LEU A 127 7.74 12.65 0.12
CA LEU A 127 7.22 13.81 0.83
C LEU A 127 6.16 14.55 -0.01
N GLY A 128 6.36 14.63 -1.33
CA GLY A 128 5.39 15.21 -2.24
C GLY A 128 4.03 14.52 -2.22
N ALA A 129 4.01 13.19 -2.13
CA ALA A 129 2.77 12.41 -2.02
C ALA A 129 2.07 12.57 -0.66
N LEU A 130 2.80 12.97 0.38
CA LEU A 130 2.28 13.21 1.74
C LEU A 130 1.90 14.67 1.99
N HIS A 131 2.13 15.57 1.02
CA HIS A 131 1.75 16.98 1.11
C HIS A 131 0.52 17.27 0.25
N ASP A 132 -0.38 18.04 0.84
CA ASP A 132 -1.53 18.55 0.12
C ASP A 132 -1.10 19.56 -0.96
N PRO A 133 -1.50 19.36 -2.24
CA PRO A 133 -1.12 20.27 -3.32
C PRO A 133 -1.82 21.62 -3.28
N PHE A 134 -2.84 21.80 -2.42
CA PHE A 134 -3.62 23.03 -2.29
C PHE A 134 -3.16 23.92 -1.12
N GLY A 135 -2.05 23.57 -0.48
CA GLY A 135 -1.40 24.41 0.53
C GLY A 135 -1.76 24.13 1.98
N HIS A 136 -2.46 23.03 2.26
CA HIS A 136 -2.79 22.64 3.65
C HIS A 136 -1.64 21.93 4.38
N GLY A 137 -0.51 21.71 3.71
CA GLY A 137 0.70 21.12 4.29
C GLY A 137 0.76 19.60 4.27
N HIS A 138 1.62 19.06 5.12
CA HIS A 138 1.79 17.60 5.26
C HIS A 138 0.57 16.95 5.91
N MET A 139 0.29 15.68 5.58
CA MET A 139 -0.84 14.93 6.18
C MET A 139 -0.80 14.87 7.71
N GLY A 140 0.38 15.01 8.33
CA GLY A 140 0.50 15.16 9.76
C GLY A 140 -0.13 16.46 10.30
N ILE A 141 -0.08 17.56 9.54
CA ILE A 141 -0.81 18.81 9.89
C ILE A 141 -2.33 18.56 9.79
N THR A 142 -2.79 17.79 8.83
CA THR A 142 -4.21 17.38 8.75
C THR A 142 -4.64 16.60 10.00
N ALA A 143 -3.78 15.71 10.50
CA ALA A 143 -4.02 14.98 11.75
C ALA A 143 -4.09 15.94 12.96
N GLU A 144 -3.19 16.92 13.05
CA GLU A 144 -3.26 17.97 14.09
C GLU A 144 -4.57 18.78 14.00
N ASN A 145 -5.01 19.15 12.80
CA ASN A 145 -6.28 19.85 12.60
C ASN A 145 -7.48 19.03 13.07
N ILE A 146 -7.46 17.70 12.85
CA ILE A 146 -8.51 16.78 13.34
C ILE A 146 -8.45 16.68 14.87
N SER A 147 -7.26 16.55 15.44
CA SER A 147 -7.03 16.54 16.89
C SER A 147 -7.64 17.77 17.55
N GLU A 148 -7.34 18.95 17.02
CA GLU A 148 -7.86 20.23 17.51
C GLU A 148 -9.38 20.35 17.35
N ARG A 149 -9.89 20.04 16.15
CA ARG A 149 -11.32 20.15 15.82
C ARG A 149 -12.20 19.26 16.68
N TYR A 150 -11.76 18.02 16.91
CA TYR A 150 -12.52 17.00 17.65
C TYR A 150 -12.07 16.84 19.10
N GLN A 151 -11.14 17.67 19.55
CA GLN A 151 -10.58 17.65 20.91
C GLN A 151 -10.06 16.27 21.32
N ILE A 152 -9.31 15.67 20.39
CA ILE A 152 -8.66 14.38 20.62
C ILE A 152 -7.27 14.67 21.17
N ASP A 153 -7.12 14.55 22.49
CA ASP A 153 -5.87 14.84 23.17
C ASP A 153 -4.77 13.79 22.87
N ARG A 154 -3.54 14.14 23.20
CA ARG A 154 -2.36 13.32 23.02
C ARG A 154 -2.49 11.95 23.72
N SER A 155 -3.06 11.91 24.92
CA SER A 155 -3.17 10.68 25.69
C SER A 155 -4.09 9.65 25.00
N LYS A 156 -5.21 10.09 24.43
CA LYS A 156 -6.10 9.24 23.64
C LYS A 156 -5.45 8.71 22.36
N GLN A 157 -4.64 9.54 21.69
CA GLN A 157 -3.89 9.13 20.50
C GLN A 157 -2.83 8.06 20.86
N ASP A 158 -2.10 8.25 21.94
CA ASP A 158 -1.09 7.31 22.42
C ASP A 158 -1.73 6.00 22.91
N GLU A 159 -2.87 6.07 23.60
CA GLU A 159 -3.65 4.89 24.00
C GLU A 159 -4.13 4.09 22.77
N PHE A 160 -4.63 4.76 21.75
CA PHE A 160 -5.03 4.13 20.50
C PHE A 160 -3.84 3.45 19.80
N ALA A 161 -2.68 4.14 19.75
CA ALA A 161 -1.46 3.58 19.18
C ALA A 161 -0.97 2.35 19.96
N LEU A 162 -0.96 2.40 21.30
CA LEU A 162 -0.61 1.28 22.16
C LEU A 162 -1.53 0.08 21.90
N ASN A 163 -2.85 0.30 21.87
CA ASN A 163 -3.83 -0.74 21.59
C ASN A 163 -3.61 -1.36 20.21
N SER A 164 -3.26 -0.55 19.19
CA SER A 164 -2.93 -1.05 17.85
C SER A 164 -1.70 -1.95 17.86
N GLN A 165 -0.61 -1.54 18.53
CA GLN A 165 0.61 -2.33 18.65
C GLN A 165 0.35 -3.66 19.42
N THR A 166 -0.41 -3.60 20.51
CA THR A 166 -0.78 -4.77 21.31
C THR A 166 -1.57 -5.79 20.49
N ARG A 167 -2.58 -5.32 19.74
CA ARG A 167 -3.39 -6.18 18.85
C ARG A 167 -2.55 -6.82 17.74
N ALA A 168 -1.64 -6.04 17.13
CA ALA A 168 -0.73 -6.56 16.11
C ALA A 168 0.18 -7.64 16.67
N LYS A 169 0.78 -7.40 17.85
CA LYS A 169 1.60 -8.38 18.57
C LYS A 169 0.84 -9.67 18.82
N GLU A 170 -0.33 -9.60 19.45
CA GLU A 170 -1.16 -10.77 19.74
C GLU A 170 -1.55 -11.55 18.47
N ALA A 171 -1.90 -10.85 17.39
CA ALA A 171 -2.27 -11.48 16.13
C ALA A 171 -1.09 -12.25 15.51
N ILE A 172 0.12 -11.67 15.57
CA ILE A 172 1.35 -12.31 15.09
C ILE A 172 1.70 -13.53 15.96
N GLU A 173 1.68 -13.38 17.28
CA GLU A 173 1.98 -14.49 18.23
C GLU A 173 0.98 -15.66 18.08
N LYS A 174 -0.30 -15.35 17.84
CA LYS A 174 -1.34 -16.36 17.56
C LYS A 174 -1.28 -16.91 16.13
N GLY A 175 -0.40 -16.40 15.28
CA GLY A 175 -0.22 -16.83 13.89
C GLY A 175 -1.39 -16.48 12.94
N LEU A 176 -2.21 -15.48 13.27
CA LEU A 176 -3.41 -15.13 12.50
C LEU A 176 -3.09 -14.62 11.09
N PHE A 177 -1.87 -14.15 10.85
CA PHE A 177 -1.43 -13.67 9.53
C PHE A 177 -0.72 -14.75 8.69
N LYS A 178 -0.41 -15.93 9.24
CA LYS A 178 0.36 -16.97 8.52
C LYS A 178 -0.27 -17.40 7.20
N GLU A 179 -1.58 -17.53 7.16
CA GLU A 179 -2.29 -17.89 5.94
C GLU A 179 -2.36 -16.76 4.90
N GLN A 180 -2.15 -15.51 5.31
CA GLN A 180 -2.20 -14.33 4.44
C GLN A 180 -0.82 -13.98 3.88
N ILE A 181 0.23 -14.21 4.67
CA ILE A 181 1.61 -13.88 4.30
C ILE A 181 2.17 -14.93 3.36
N THR A 182 2.80 -14.47 2.29
CA THR A 182 3.61 -15.30 1.40
C THR A 182 5.08 -15.03 1.72
N PRO A 183 5.84 -16.00 2.23
CA PRO A 183 7.25 -15.82 2.55
C PRO A 183 8.08 -15.39 1.34
N ILE A 184 9.11 -14.58 1.58
CA ILE A 184 10.06 -14.13 0.56
C ILE A 184 11.45 -14.64 0.89
N GLU A 185 12.10 -15.27 -0.07
CA GLU A 185 13.50 -15.61 0.03
C GLU A 185 14.38 -14.39 -0.31
N ILE A 186 15.12 -13.90 0.68
CA ILE A 186 16.11 -12.85 0.50
C ILE A 186 17.49 -13.48 0.38
N LYS A 187 18.03 -13.51 -0.83
CA LYS A 187 19.37 -14.03 -1.09
C LYS A 187 20.42 -12.97 -0.80
N SER A 188 21.36 -13.29 0.06
CA SER A 188 22.50 -12.44 0.43
C SER A 188 23.83 -13.20 0.27
N ARG A 189 24.95 -12.51 0.45
CA ARG A 189 26.28 -13.16 0.51
C ARG A 189 26.42 -14.11 1.69
N LYS A 190 25.58 -13.95 2.73
CA LYS A 190 25.58 -14.76 3.94
C LYS A 190 24.60 -15.95 3.87
N GLY A 191 23.90 -16.14 2.75
CA GLY A 191 22.91 -17.19 2.56
C GLY A 191 21.52 -16.66 2.22
N ILE A 192 20.53 -17.54 2.34
CA ILE A 192 19.11 -17.23 2.12
C ILE A 192 18.47 -16.90 3.46
N ASN A 193 17.82 -15.76 3.55
CA ASN A 193 16.97 -15.40 4.68
C ASN A 193 15.51 -15.43 4.23
N ILE A 194 14.63 -16.02 5.04
CA ILE A 194 13.19 -16.05 4.79
C ILE A 194 12.57 -14.85 5.51
N PHE A 195 11.90 -13.99 4.74
CA PHE A 195 11.12 -12.87 5.25
C PHE A 195 9.64 -13.24 5.22
N ASP A 196 9.07 -13.51 6.38
CA ASP A 196 7.70 -14.02 6.56
C ASP A 196 6.93 -13.34 7.70
N THR A 197 7.50 -12.30 8.27
CA THR A 197 6.91 -11.57 9.40
C THR A 197 7.05 -10.06 9.18
N ASP A 198 6.01 -9.29 9.48
CA ASP A 198 6.02 -7.84 9.39
C ASP A 198 6.98 -7.22 10.41
N GLU A 199 7.87 -6.33 9.95
CA GLU A 199 8.91 -5.69 10.78
C GLU A 199 8.41 -4.41 11.49
N HIS A 200 7.28 -3.85 11.03
CA HIS A 200 6.80 -2.55 11.53
C HIS A 200 6.28 -2.60 12.97
N PRO A 201 5.54 -3.64 13.43
CA PRO A 201 5.03 -3.71 14.78
C PRO A 201 6.13 -3.61 15.83
N LYS A 202 5.92 -2.81 16.88
CA LYS A 202 6.82 -2.60 17.99
C LYS A 202 6.28 -3.29 19.25
N TYR A 203 6.80 -4.48 19.53
CA TYR A 203 6.30 -5.37 20.59
C TYR A 203 6.55 -4.88 22.03
N ASP A 204 7.46 -3.93 22.20
CA ASP A 204 7.90 -3.33 23.45
C ASP A 204 7.31 -1.93 23.68
N THR A 205 6.30 -1.54 22.89
CA THR A 205 5.64 -0.25 23.05
C THR A 205 4.91 -0.18 24.38
N THR A 206 5.14 0.90 25.14
CA THR A 206 4.44 1.21 26.38
C THR A 206 3.89 2.64 26.34
N ILE A 207 2.93 2.95 27.21
CA ILE A 207 2.37 4.29 27.27
C ILE A 207 3.43 5.33 27.65
N GLU A 208 4.38 4.99 28.51
CA GLU A 208 5.50 5.83 28.90
C GLU A 208 6.41 6.11 27.71
N SER A 209 6.72 5.09 26.90
CA SER A 209 7.56 5.27 25.70
C SER A 209 6.90 6.18 24.67
N LEU A 210 5.58 6.09 24.50
CA LEU A 210 4.81 6.94 23.59
C LEU A 210 4.73 8.39 24.11
N SER A 211 4.42 8.59 25.39
CA SER A 211 4.25 9.92 26.00
C SER A 211 5.54 10.75 25.96
N ASN A 212 6.70 10.10 26.00
CA ASN A 212 8.01 10.76 25.93
C ASN A 212 8.42 11.20 24.50
N LEU A 213 7.68 10.80 23.46
CA LEU A 213 8.00 11.19 22.09
C LEU A 213 7.66 12.66 21.83
N LYS A 214 8.57 13.33 21.11
CA LYS A 214 8.36 14.73 20.67
C LYS A 214 7.36 14.79 19.53
N THR A 215 6.60 15.87 19.49
CA THR A 215 5.72 16.20 18.35
C THR A 215 6.55 16.50 17.11
N VAL A 216 6.01 16.15 15.93
CA VAL A 216 6.77 16.19 14.68
C VAL A 216 6.31 17.32 13.75
N PHE A 217 5.01 17.62 13.73
CA PHE A 217 4.42 18.51 12.73
C PHE A 217 4.08 19.92 13.26
N LYS A 218 3.84 20.04 14.55
CA LYS A 218 3.49 21.30 15.22
C LYS A 218 4.20 21.34 16.58
N ASN A 219 4.80 22.46 16.96
CA ASN A 219 5.57 22.58 18.21
C ASN A 219 4.74 22.17 19.45
N ASP A 220 3.51 22.68 19.54
CA ASP A 220 2.56 22.34 20.60
C ASP A 220 1.49 21.36 20.11
N GLY A 221 1.88 20.46 19.22
CA GLY A 221 1.01 19.46 18.62
C GLY A 221 0.86 18.19 19.47
N SER A 222 0.20 17.21 18.89
CA SER A 222 -0.08 15.93 19.53
C SER A 222 0.43 14.72 18.71
N VAL A 223 0.72 14.91 17.43
CA VAL A 223 1.16 13.85 16.52
C VAL A 223 2.66 13.59 16.65
N THR A 224 3.01 12.35 16.88
CA THR A 224 4.40 11.88 17.07
C THR A 224 4.72 10.70 16.15
N ALA A 225 5.98 10.29 16.11
CA ALA A 225 6.38 9.08 15.41
C ALA A 225 5.76 7.79 15.98
N GLY A 226 5.26 7.80 17.22
CA GLY A 226 4.65 6.63 17.87
C GLY A 226 3.15 6.50 17.62
N ASN A 227 2.46 7.60 17.32
CA ASN A 227 1.02 7.62 17.05
C ASN A 227 0.68 8.01 15.60
N ALA A 228 1.67 8.02 14.71
CA ALA A 228 1.51 8.25 13.28
C ALA A 228 1.83 6.97 12.48
N SER A 229 1.36 6.94 11.22
CA SER A 229 1.67 5.84 10.29
C SER A 229 3.15 5.80 9.95
N GLY A 230 3.70 4.60 9.80
CA GLY A 230 5.07 4.40 9.35
C GLY A 230 5.22 4.49 7.83
N ILE A 231 6.47 4.58 7.40
CA ILE A 231 6.89 4.49 6.00
C ILE A 231 7.26 3.03 5.74
N ASN A 232 6.47 2.32 4.94
CA ASN A 232 6.61 0.89 4.75
C ASN A 232 6.64 0.51 3.27
N ASP A 233 7.29 -0.61 2.98
CA ASP A 233 7.20 -1.30 1.71
C ASP A 233 6.13 -2.40 1.83
N GLY A 234 5.31 -2.57 0.82
CA GLY A 234 4.25 -3.58 0.87
C GLY A 234 3.74 -3.99 -0.50
N ALA A 235 3.21 -5.21 -0.56
CA ALA A 235 2.56 -5.74 -1.76
C ALA A 235 1.48 -6.74 -1.39
N SER A 236 0.33 -6.63 -2.05
CA SER A 236 -0.79 -7.54 -1.86
C SER A 236 -1.48 -7.82 -3.20
N ALA A 237 -1.97 -9.05 -3.38
CA ALA A 237 -2.69 -9.45 -4.58
C ALA A 237 -3.84 -10.40 -4.23
N LEU A 238 -4.91 -10.32 -5.01
CA LEU A 238 -6.07 -11.19 -4.92
C LEU A 238 -6.69 -11.42 -6.31
N VAL A 239 -7.39 -12.54 -6.46
CA VAL A 239 -8.13 -12.87 -7.66
C VAL A 239 -9.61 -12.57 -7.45
N LEU A 240 -10.21 -11.86 -8.41
CA LEU A 240 -11.64 -11.60 -8.49
C LEU A 240 -12.24 -12.40 -9.65
N ALA A 241 -13.45 -12.87 -9.46
CA ALA A 241 -14.16 -13.63 -10.48
C ALA A 241 -15.66 -13.35 -10.44
N ASN A 242 -16.34 -13.52 -11.57
CA ASN A 242 -17.79 -13.56 -11.57
C ASN A 242 -18.29 -14.83 -10.83
N GLU A 243 -19.59 -14.90 -10.54
CA GLU A 243 -20.17 -16.00 -9.78
C GLU A 243 -19.94 -17.39 -10.44
N LYS A 244 -19.95 -17.45 -11.76
CA LYS A 244 -19.72 -18.69 -12.51
C LYS A 244 -18.31 -19.22 -12.30
N GLN A 245 -17.32 -18.35 -12.45
CA GLN A 245 -15.91 -18.72 -12.33
C GLN A 245 -15.49 -18.95 -10.87
N ALA A 246 -16.09 -18.22 -9.93
CA ALA A 246 -15.84 -18.39 -8.50
C ALA A 246 -16.14 -19.80 -7.98
N LYS A 247 -17.03 -20.54 -8.65
CA LYS A 247 -17.34 -21.96 -8.33
C LYS A 247 -16.18 -22.92 -8.59
N LYS A 248 -15.17 -22.54 -9.36
CA LYS A 248 -13.95 -23.34 -9.59
C LYS A 248 -13.03 -23.39 -8.37
N GLY A 249 -13.13 -22.36 -7.50
CA GLY A 249 -12.32 -22.21 -6.31
C GLY A 249 -13.16 -22.19 -5.04
N LYS A 250 -12.55 -21.71 -3.96
CA LYS A 250 -13.22 -21.47 -2.67
C LYS A 250 -13.24 -19.97 -2.41
N PRO A 251 -14.31 -19.25 -2.81
CA PRO A 251 -14.37 -17.80 -2.63
C PRO A 251 -14.36 -17.46 -1.13
N MET A 252 -13.57 -16.46 -0.76
CA MET A 252 -13.45 -15.97 0.63
C MET A 252 -14.58 -15.02 0.99
N ALA A 253 -15.03 -14.20 0.02
CA ALA A 253 -16.06 -13.18 0.21
C ALA A 253 -16.73 -12.81 -1.12
N LYS A 254 -17.88 -12.13 -1.04
CA LYS A 254 -18.58 -11.53 -2.17
C LYS A 254 -18.54 -10.01 -2.00
N ILE A 255 -18.17 -9.29 -3.06
CA ILE A 255 -18.29 -7.82 -3.09
C ILE A 255 -19.77 -7.49 -3.32
N ILE A 256 -20.40 -6.87 -2.33
CA ILE A 256 -21.82 -6.50 -2.39
C ILE A 256 -22.00 -5.13 -3.05
N SER A 257 -21.19 -4.17 -2.63
CA SER A 257 -21.25 -2.80 -3.13
C SER A 257 -19.92 -2.08 -2.87
N TYR A 258 -19.75 -0.94 -3.51
CA TYR A 258 -18.68 0.01 -3.22
C TYR A 258 -19.24 1.43 -3.32
N GLY A 259 -18.53 2.38 -2.73
CA GLY A 259 -18.87 3.80 -2.81
C GLY A 259 -17.61 4.66 -2.76
N PHE A 260 -17.72 5.87 -3.29
CA PHE A 260 -16.68 6.88 -3.23
C PHE A 260 -17.18 8.10 -2.49
N GLY A 261 -16.31 8.68 -1.67
CA GLY A 261 -16.58 9.95 -1.00
C GLY A 261 -15.36 10.83 -1.09
N ALA A 262 -15.55 12.07 -1.52
CA ALA A 262 -14.54 13.09 -1.39
C ALA A 262 -14.74 13.81 -0.05
N VAL A 263 -13.65 14.08 0.65
CA VAL A 263 -13.66 14.81 1.93
C VAL A 263 -12.75 16.02 1.85
N SER A 264 -13.06 17.06 2.63
CA SER A 264 -12.12 18.15 2.80
C SER A 264 -10.89 17.67 3.58
N TYR A 265 -9.75 18.33 3.40
CA TYR A 265 -8.49 17.97 4.04
C TYR A 265 -8.47 18.06 5.58
N THR A 266 -9.57 18.37 6.19
CA THR A 266 -9.78 18.27 7.63
C THR A 266 -10.36 16.92 8.08
N HIS A 267 -10.73 16.04 7.12
CA HIS A 267 -11.32 14.72 7.39
C HIS A 267 -10.54 13.66 6.62
N LEU A 268 -9.68 12.92 7.29
CA LEU A 268 -8.88 11.84 6.69
C LEU A 268 -9.65 10.53 6.55
N THR A 269 -10.72 10.35 7.28
CA THR A 269 -11.53 9.13 7.26
C THR A 269 -13.00 9.45 7.17
N LEU A 270 -13.70 8.72 6.32
CA LEU A 270 -15.15 8.62 6.43
C LEU A 270 -15.48 7.82 7.70
N PRO A 271 -16.51 8.21 8.47
CA PRO A 271 -16.96 7.40 9.59
C PRO A 271 -17.39 6.02 9.05
N THR A 272 -16.56 5.02 9.25
CA THR A 272 -16.96 3.63 9.06
C THR A 272 -17.80 3.23 10.26
N LYS A 273 -19.10 3.22 10.11
CA LYS A 273 -19.94 2.43 11.00
C LYS A 273 -19.70 0.97 10.62
N ALA A 274 -19.10 0.22 11.54
CA ALA A 274 -19.07 -1.23 11.47
C ALA A 274 -20.51 -1.77 11.59
#